data_dada00dee6005ffe0f0391a4ab2ae082
#
_entry.id   dada00dee6005ffe0f0391a4ab2ae082
#
_cell.length_a   1.000
_cell.length_b   1.000
_cell.length_c   1.000
_cell.angle_alpha   90.00
_cell.angle_beta   90.00
_cell.angle_gamma   90.00
#
_symmetry.space_group_name_H-M   'P 1'
#
loop_
_entity.id
_entity.type
_entity.pdbx_description
1 polymer ?
#
loop_
_entity_poly.entity_id
_entity_poly.type
_entity_poly.pdbx_seq_one_letter_code
_entity_poly.pdbx_strand_id
1 'polypeptide(L)'
;MIDLVVSMKRMMIWLRHGALVVEWLLGLVWYLMTFWIPRKKAHPVADVYNAIQHPGGIYLFGRVMALRVMTAPKAKDDKWVNFKRMASNWFTLDFPNARVEVKLGERVITIRSNKEGYFELHDTCGEEIKSVQVNLPDHGHSAEVELIGGSEDKDLVIISDVDDTLMETGSI
;
A
#
# COMPACT_ATOMS: atom_id res chain seq x y z
N MET A 1 44.50 18.23 -21.12
CA MET A 1 43.88 17.63 -19.91
C MET A 1 42.78 18.51 -19.30
N ILE A 2 42.97 19.83 -19.22
CA ILE A 2 41.97 20.79 -18.66
C ILE A 2 40.72 20.84 -19.51
N ASP A 3 40.85 20.88 -20.86
CA ASP A 3 39.68 20.91 -21.77
C ASP A 3 38.80 19.68 -21.71
N LEU A 4 39.36 18.50 -21.46
CA LEU A 4 38.60 17.26 -21.30
C LEU A 4 37.73 17.31 -20.04
N VAL A 5 38.29 17.82 -18.94
CA VAL A 5 37.56 17.95 -17.67
C VAL A 5 36.41 18.95 -17.77
N VAL A 6 36.62 20.06 -18.49
CA VAL A 6 35.58 21.07 -18.73
C VAL A 6 34.46 20.51 -19.60
N SER A 7 34.81 19.75 -20.64
CA SER A 7 33.85 19.07 -21.52
C SER A 7 33.02 18.04 -20.76
N MET A 8 33.64 17.22 -19.92
CA MET A 8 32.94 16.24 -19.08
C MET A 8 31.97 16.92 -18.08
N LYS A 9 32.38 18.01 -17.45
CA LYS A 9 31.48 18.77 -16.55
C LYS A 9 30.27 19.32 -17.28
N ARG A 10 30.46 19.89 -18.47
CA ARG A 10 29.34 20.38 -19.30
C ARG A 10 28.40 19.24 -19.70
N MET A 11 28.94 18.11 -20.12
CA MET A 11 28.13 16.92 -20.45
C MET A 11 27.31 16.42 -19.28
N MET A 12 27.88 16.35 -18.07
CA MET A 12 27.13 15.94 -16.86
C MET A 12 26.01 16.93 -16.51
N ILE A 13 26.23 18.23 -16.70
CA ILE A 13 25.20 19.25 -16.49
C ILE A 13 24.04 19.06 -17.47
N TRP A 14 24.31 18.80 -18.74
CA TRP A 14 23.30 18.53 -19.75
C TRP A 14 22.52 17.24 -19.47
N LEU A 15 23.20 16.17 -19.07
CA LEU A 15 22.55 14.91 -18.67
C LEU A 15 21.62 15.10 -17.46
N ARG A 16 22.07 15.86 -16.47
CA ARG A 16 21.24 16.18 -15.31
C ARG A 16 20.00 16.98 -15.65
N HIS A 17 20.13 18.00 -16.51
CA HIS A 17 18.97 18.78 -16.97
C HIS A 17 18.01 17.91 -17.83
N GLY A 18 18.54 17.05 -18.69
CA GLY A 18 17.75 16.10 -19.45
C GLY A 18 16.96 15.14 -18.55
N ALA A 19 17.59 14.61 -17.50
CA ALA A 19 16.92 13.74 -16.52
C ALA A 19 15.77 14.47 -15.79
N LEU A 20 16.00 15.72 -15.37
CA LEU A 20 14.96 16.54 -14.69
C LEU A 20 13.77 16.83 -15.62
N VAL A 21 14.03 17.10 -16.90
CA VAL A 21 12.96 17.31 -17.91
C VAL A 21 12.15 16.04 -18.10
N VAL A 22 12.81 14.89 -18.20
CA VAL A 22 12.13 13.58 -18.33
C VAL A 22 11.30 13.29 -17.08
N GLU A 23 11.83 13.51 -15.90
CA GLU A 23 11.10 13.33 -14.63
C GLU A 23 9.87 14.24 -14.57
N TRP A 24 10.02 15.51 -14.95
CA TRP A 24 8.91 16.46 -15.00
C TRP A 24 7.82 16.04 -16.02
N LEU A 25 8.22 15.59 -17.21
CA LEU A 25 7.31 15.07 -18.23
C LEU A 25 6.57 13.82 -17.75
N LEU A 26 7.26 12.88 -17.11
CA LEU A 26 6.65 11.70 -16.52
C LEU A 26 5.66 12.09 -15.42
N GLY A 27 6.00 13.06 -14.57
CA GLY A 27 5.10 13.61 -13.56
C GLY A 27 3.87 14.28 -14.17
N LEU A 28 4.03 15.02 -15.26
CA LEU A 28 2.91 15.64 -15.98
C LEU A 28 1.99 14.59 -16.61
N VAL A 29 2.56 13.60 -17.30
CA VAL A 29 1.79 12.48 -17.86
C VAL A 29 1.05 11.73 -16.77
N TRP A 30 1.71 11.47 -15.65
CA TRP A 30 1.11 10.88 -14.46
C TRP A 30 -0.07 11.71 -13.95
N TYR A 31 0.12 13.01 -13.74
CA TYR A 31 -0.91 13.93 -13.29
C TYR A 31 -2.12 13.94 -14.25
N LEU A 32 -1.88 14.01 -15.56
CA LEU A 32 -2.94 13.96 -16.57
C LEU A 32 -3.67 12.61 -16.58
N MET A 33 -2.96 11.50 -16.44
CA MET A 33 -3.59 10.17 -16.37
C MET A 33 -4.44 10.01 -15.11
N THR A 34 -3.99 10.50 -13.96
CA THR A 34 -4.75 10.46 -12.70
C THR A 34 -6.00 11.36 -12.74
N PHE A 35 -5.93 12.47 -13.45
CA PHE A 35 -7.06 13.37 -13.64
C PHE A 35 -8.12 12.79 -14.59
N TRP A 36 -7.68 12.07 -15.63
CA TRP A 36 -8.55 11.50 -16.67
C TRP A 36 -9.16 10.14 -16.31
N ILE A 37 -8.62 9.43 -15.33
CA ILE A 37 -9.23 8.17 -14.88
C ILE A 37 -10.51 8.51 -14.09
N PRO A 38 -11.71 8.22 -14.63
CA PRO A 38 -12.94 8.57 -13.94
C PRO A 38 -13.01 7.77 -12.64
N ARG A 39 -12.87 8.43 -11.50
CA ARG A 39 -13.01 7.86 -10.14
C ARG A 39 -14.33 7.11 -9.95
N LYS A 40 -15.34 7.41 -10.78
CA LYS A 40 -16.66 6.72 -10.78
C LYS A 40 -16.61 5.25 -11.19
N LYS A 41 -15.54 4.76 -11.81
CA LYS A 41 -15.36 3.35 -12.19
C LYS A 41 -14.33 2.63 -11.30
N ALA A 42 -13.80 3.31 -10.29
CA ALA A 42 -12.89 2.68 -9.35
C ALA A 42 -13.71 1.82 -8.37
N HIS A 43 -13.30 0.59 -8.18
CA HIS A 43 -13.81 -0.27 -7.11
C HIS A 43 -12.82 -0.16 -5.95
N PRO A 44 -13.09 0.69 -4.96
CA PRO A 44 -12.19 0.82 -3.82
C PRO A 44 -12.20 -0.47 -3.00
N VAL A 45 -11.02 -0.83 -2.55
CA VAL A 45 -10.74 -2.01 -1.73
C VAL A 45 -10.00 -1.54 -0.48
N ALA A 46 -10.37 -2.07 0.67
CA ALA A 46 -9.62 -1.90 1.89
C ALA A 46 -8.57 -3.01 1.97
N ASP A 47 -7.31 -2.62 2.00
CA ASP A 47 -6.18 -3.50 2.23
C ASP A 47 -5.66 -3.28 3.65
N VAL A 48 -5.61 -4.33 4.45
CA VAL A 48 -5.20 -4.28 5.84
C VAL A 48 -3.79 -4.82 5.96
N TYR A 49 -2.86 -3.98 6.36
CA TYR A 49 -1.45 -4.32 6.49
C TYR A 49 -1.13 -4.94 7.84
N ASN A 50 -1.73 -4.39 8.89
CA ASN A 50 -1.52 -4.85 10.25
C ASN A 50 -2.87 -5.00 10.96
N ALA A 51 -3.08 -6.15 11.57
CA ALA A 51 -4.20 -6.45 12.45
C ALA A 51 -3.64 -7.21 13.67
N ILE A 52 -3.44 -6.51 14.77
CA ILE A 52 -2.75 -7.03 15.94
C ILE A 52 -3.66 -6.92 17.16
N GLN A 53 -3.77 -8.00 17.90
CA GLN A 53 -4.35 -7.99 19.24
C GLN A 53 -3.23 -8.03 20.29
N HIS A 54 -3.33 -7.19 21.30
CA HIS A 54 -2.42 -7.13 22.43
C HIS A 54 -3.22 -6.97 23.74
N PRO A 55 -2.62 -7.16 24.93
CA PRO A 55 -3.34 -7.09 26.20
C PRO A 55 -4.10 -5.77 26.45
N GLY A 56 -3.68 -4.69 25.83
CA GLY A 56 -4.33 -3.36 25.91
C GLY A 56 -5.43 -3.13 24.89
N GLY A 57 -5.65 -4.04 23.92
CA GLY A 57 -6.67 -3.88 22.88
C GLY A 57 -6.26 -4.35 21.49
N ILE A 58 -6.82 -3.70 20.49
CA ILE A 58 -6.62 -4.04 19.08
C ILE A 58 -6.02 -2.85 18.36
N TYR A 59 -5.02 -3.12 17.54
CA TYR A 59 -4.44 -2.20 16.57
C TYR A 59 -4.73 -2.69 15.16
N LEU A 60 -5.31 -1.83 14.34
CA LEU A 60 -5.58 -2.10 12.94
C LEU A 60 -5.03 -0.95 12.10
N PHE A 61 -4.26 -1.28 11.08
CA PHE A 61 -3.73 -0.32 10.12
C PHE A 61 -3.90 -0.84 8.70
N GLY A 62 -4.39 0.03 7.81
CA GLY A 62 -4.62 -0.34 6.44
C GLY A 62 -4.78 0.87 5.53
N ARG A 63 -5.09 0.59 4.25
CA ARG A 63 -5.26 1.61 3.22
C ARG A 63 -6.44 1.29 2.32
N VAL A 64 -7.22 2.29 1.98
CA VAL A 64 -8.25 2.20 0.97
C VAL A 64 -7.68 2.67 -0.36
N MET A 65 -7.71 1.79 -1.35
CA MET A 65 -7.15 2.03 -2.67
C MET A 65 -8.19 1.75 -3.74
N ALA A 66 -8.18 2.54 -4.80
CA ALA A 66 -8.94 2.25 -5.99
C ALA A 66 -8.17 1.21 -6.83
N LEU A 67 -8.37 -0.07 -6.54
CA LEU A 67 -7.75 -1.15 -7.31
C LEU A 67 -8.52 -1.40 -8.60
N ARG A 68 -7.80 -1.49 -9.71
CA ARG A 68 -8.27 -2.30 -10.84
C ARG A 68 -8.23 -3.75 -10.37
N VAL A 69 -9.30 -4.51 -10.67
CA VAL A 69 -9.39 -5.94 -10.33
C VAL A 69 -8.09 -6.62 -10.75
N MET A 70 -7.26 -6.97 -9.76
CA MET A 70 -6.03 -7.70 -10.00
C MET A 70 -6.33 -9.18 -9.85
N THR A 71 -6.19 -9.91 -10.93
CA THR A 71 -6.20 -11.37 -10.87
C THR A 71 -4.97 -11.85 -10.11
N ALA A 72 -5.16 -12.78 -9.19
CA ALA A 72 -4.05 -13.42 -8.48
C ALA A 72 -3.00 -13.98 -9.47
N PRO A 73 -1.69 -13.93 -9.15
CA PRO A 73 -0.64 -14.47 -10.00
C PRO A 73 -0.86 -15.97 -10.20
N LYS A 74 -0.73 -16.41 -11.47
CA LYS A 74 -0.79 -17.81 -11.86
C LYS A 74 0.59 -18.27 -12.32
N ALA A 75 0.94 -19.51 -12.04
CA ALA A 75 2.25 -20.08 -12.41
C ALA A 75 2.55 -20.07 -13.92
N LYS A 76 1.52 -19.91 -14.76
CA LYS A 76 1.64 -19.87 -16.24
C LYS A 76 1.50 -18.44 -16.81
N ASP A 77 1.51 -17.41 -15.97
CA ASP A 77 1.40 -16.03 -16.44
C ASP A 77 2.63 -15.64 -17.24
N ASP A 78 2.42 -15.05 -18.42
CA ASP A 78 3.48 -14.52 -19.25
C ASP A 78 4.15 -13.31 -18.59
N LYS A 79 5.42 -13.05 -18.94
CA LYS A 79 6.22 -11.90 -18.46
C LYS A 79 5.48 -10.57 -18.65
N TRP A 80 4.74 -10.43 -19.75
CA TRP A 80 3.96 -9.22 -20.03
C TRP A 80 2.76 -9.06 -19.10
N VAL A 81 2.09 -10.14 -18.72
CA VAL A 81 1.00 -10.14 -17.73
C VAL A 81 1.55 -9.75 -16.36
N ASN A 82 2.70 -10.30 -15.98
CA ASN A 82 3.37 -9.95 -14.72
C ASN A 82 3.84 -8.49 -14.69
N PHE A 83 4.40 -8.00 -15.81
CA PHE A 83 4.78 -6.60 -15.94
C PHE A 83 3.58 -5.65 -15.82
N LYS A 84 2.47 -5.95 -16.50
CA LYS A 84 1.23 -5.16 -16.38
C LYS A 84 0.69 -5.15 -14.95
N ARG A 85 0.77 -6.28 -14.24
CA ARG A 85 0.35 -6.39 -12.84
C ARG A 85 1.25 -5.55 -11.94
N MET A 86 2.57 -5.64 -12.12
CA MET A 86 3.53 -4.82 -11.39
C MET A 86 3.31 -3.32 -11.66
N ALA A 87 3.18 -2.93 -12.91
CA ALA A 87 2.88 -1.55 -13.27
C ALA A 87 1.54 -1.07 -12.69
N SER A 88 0.51 -1.93 -12.69
CA SER A 88 -0.79 -1.63 -12.08
C SER A 88 -0.68 -1.38 -10.58
N ASN A 89 0.21 -2.08 -9.86
CA ASN A 89 0.47 -1.85 -8.44
C ASN A 89 1.12 -0.50 -8.18
N TRP A 90 1.98 -0.05 -9.06
CA TRP A 90 2.59 1.28 -8.97
C TRP A 90 1.58 2.40 -9.24
N PHE A 91 0.51 2.09 -9.98
CA PHE A 91 -0.51 3.04 -10.39
C PHE A 91 -1.81 2.91 -9.57
N THR A 92 -1.72 2.42 -8.34
CA THR A 92 -2.84 2.44 -7.40
C THR A 92 -3.19 3.89 -7.03
N LEU A 93 -4.45 4.23 -7.19
CA LEU A 93 -4.97 5.54 -6.78
C LEU A 93 -5.41 5.47 -5.32
N ASP A 94 -4.96 6.43 -4.55
CA ASP A 94 -5.44 6.62 -3.19
C ASP A 94 -6.93 6.94 -3.17
N PHE A 95 -7.64 6.40 -2.19
CA PHE A 95 -9.04 6.69 -2.00
C PHE A 95 -9.24 7.46 -0.69
N PRO A 96 -9.14 8.80 -0.74
CA PRO A 96 -9.22 9.63 0.45
C PRO A 96 -10.64 9.70 1.00
N ASN A 97 -10.73 9.90 2.33
CA ASN A 97 -11.98 10.15 3.05
C ASN A 97 -13.03 9.03 2.91
N ALA A 98 -12.58 7.79 2.62
CA ALA A 98 -13.45 6.65 2.57
C ALA A 98 -14.01 6.34 3.97
N ARG A 99 -15.29 5.99 4.03
CA ARG A 99 -15.90 5.45 5.23
C ARG A 99 -15.53 3.99 5.38
N VAL A 100 -14.82 3.68 6.46
CA VAL A 100 -14.38 2.33 6.81
C VAL A 100 -15.12 1.91 8.07
N GLU A 101 -15.82 0.79 8.02
CA GLU A 101 -16.49 0.18 9.15
C GLU A 101 -15.73 -1.08 9.55
N VAL A 102 -15.25 -1.08 10.79
CA VAL A 102 -14.55 -2.21 11.39
C VAL A 102 -15.50 -2.89 12.37
N LYS A 103 -15.83 -4.15 12.10
CA LYS A 103 -16.69 -4.95 12.96
C LYS A 103 -15.83 -5.82 13.88
N LEU A 104 -15.94 -5.57 15.18
CA LEU A 104 -15.29 -6.27 16.29
C LEU A 104 -16.34 -7.03 17.06
N GLY A 105 -16.53 -8.32 16.76
CA GLY A 105 -17.65 -9.07 17.33
C GLY A 105 -19.00 -8.44 16.98
N GLU A 106 -19.74 -7.98 18.01
CA GLU A 106 -21.03 -7.30 17.82
C GLU A 106 -20.90 -5.77 17.65
N ARG A 107 -19.72 -5.20 17.94
CA ARG A 107 -19.48 -3.76 17.83
C ARG A 107 -19.04 -3.38 16.43
N VAL A 108 -19.52 -2.23 15.95
CA VAL A 108 -19.09 -1.63 14.69
C VAL A 108 -18.51 -0.25 14.97
N ILE A 109 -17.27 -0.06 14.57
CA ILE A 109 -16.57 1.22 14.69
C ILE A 109 -16.41 1.82 13.31
N THR A 110 -16.81 3.07 13.15
CA THR A 110 -16.70 3.79 11.89
C THR A 110 -15.54 4.78 11.97
N ILE A 111 -14.61 4.67 11.03
CA ILE A 111 -13.48 5.57 10.87
C ILE A 111 -13.43 6.08 9.41
N ARG A 112 -12.56 7.05 9.15
CA ARG A 112 -12.36 7.57 7.80
C ARG A 112 -10.89 7.50 7.41
N SER A 113 -10.65 7.16 6.14
CA SER A 113 -9.29 7.22 5.60
C SER A 113 -8.80 8.66 5.47
N ASN A 114 -7.50 8.87 5.59
CA ASN A 114 -6.83 10.16 5.42
C ASN A 114 -6.72 10.55 3.92
N LYS A 115 -5.98 11.61 3.61
CA LYS A 115 -5.80 12.11 2.24
C LYS A 115 -5.09 11.11 1.32
N GLU A 116 -4.28 10.22 1.89
CA GLU A 116 -3.52 9.18 1.19
C GLU A 116 -4.23 7.81 1.23
N GLY A 117 -5.46 7.78 1.75
CA GLY A 117 -6.26 6.56 1.84
C GLY A 117 -5.97 5.70 3.07
N TYR A 118 -5.02 6.05 3.94
CA TYR A 118 -4.72 5.25 5.13
C TYR A 118 -5.80 5.41 6.20
N PHE A 119 -6.06 4.33 6.90
CA PHE A 119 -6.92 4.29 8.10
C PHE A 119 -6.21 3.55 9.22
N GLU A 120 -6.50 3.97 10.44
CA GLU A 120 -5.90 3.45 11.65
C GLU A 120 -6.97 3.37 12.74
N LEU A 121 -6.99 2.27 13.48
CA LEU A 121 -7.89 2.04 14.59
C LEU A 121 -7.08 1.52 15.77
N HIS A 122 -7.24 2.21 16.91
CA HIS A 122 -6.86 1.72 18.22
C HIS A 122 -8.14 1.57 19.05
N ASP A 123 -8.44 0.38 19.51
CA ASP A 123 -9.59 0.12 20.37
C ASP A 123 -9.18 -0.76 21.55
N THR A 124 -9.67 -0.40 22.71
CA THR A 124 -9.52 -1.20 23.93
C THR A 124 -10.61 -2.27 23.95
N CYS A 125 -10.29 -3.47 23.54
CA CYS A 125 -11.17 -4.62 23.59
C CYS A 125 -10.61 -5.62 24.61
N GLY A 126 -11.39 -5.93 25.63
CA GLY A 126 -11.01 -6.93 26.65
C GLY A 126 -11.33 -8.37 26.26
N GLU A 127 -11.93 -8.58 25.08
CA GLU A 127 -12.29 -9.90 24.59
C GLU A 127 -11.27 -10.37 23.55
N GLU A 128 -10.96 -11.67 23.58
CA GLU A 128 -10.14 -12.28 22.54
C GLU A 128 -10.94 -12.40 21.25
N ILE A 129 -10.53 -11.66 20.23
CA ILE A 129 -11.13 -11.66 18.90
C ILE A 129 -10.14 -12.28 17.91
N LYS A 130 -10.58 -13.31 17.19
CA LYS A 130 -9.72 -14.01 16.20
C LYS A 130 -9.66 -13.34 14.86
N SER A 131 -10.75 -12.72 14.43
CA SER A 131 -10.84 -12.01 13.15
C SER A 131 -11.68 -10.75 13.27
N VAL A 132 -11.40 -9.79 12.41
CA VAL A 132 -12.18 -8.56 12.25
C VAL A 132 -12.70 -8.46 10.83
N GLN A 133 -13.87 -7.91 10.65
CA GLN A 133 -14.43 -7.62 9.33
C GLN A 133 -14.28 -6.12 9.04
N VAL A 134 -13.62 -5.80 7.94
CA VAL A 134 -13.42 -4.43 7.45
C VAL A 134 -14.29 -4.21 6.24
N ASN A 135 -15.22 -3.26 6.34
CA ASN A 135 -16.21 -2.98 5.32
C ASN A 135 -16.03 -1.56 4.75
N LEU A 136 -16.28 -1.42 3.46
CA LEU A 136 -16.48 -0.14 2.80
C LEU A 136 -17.96 -0.06 2.37
N PRO A 137 -18.86 0.42 3.23
CA PRO A 137 -20.30 0.33 2.98
C PRO A 137 -20.74 1.11 1.74
N ASP A 138 -20.09 2.23 1.45
CA ASP A 138 -20.41 3.06 0.29
C ASP A 138 -19.99 2.41 -1.05
N HIS A 139 -19.21 1.31 -0.99
CA HIS A 139 -18.62 0.66 -2.16
C HIS A 139 -18.88 -0.85 -2.23
N GLY A 140 -19.59 -1.41 -1.25
CA GLY A 140 -19.95 -2.82 -1.22
C GLY A 140 -18.76 -3.78 -1.10
N HIS A 141 -17.62 -3.30 -0.54
CA HIS A 141 -16.45 -4.14 -0.29
C HIS A 141 -16.42 -4.58 1.16
N SER A 142 -16.06 -5.85 1.38
CA SER A 142 -15.88 -6.44 2.70
C SER A 142 -14.66 -7.36 2.66
N ALA A 143 -13.80 -7.24 3.65
CA ALA A 143 -12.65 -8.12 3.87
C ALA A 143 -12.68 -8.64 5.31
N GLU A 144 -12.41 -9.92 5.48
CA GLU A 144 -12.16 -10.51 6.79
C GLU A 144 -10.66 -10.68 6.99
N VAL A 145 -10.17 -10.25 8.15
CA VAL A 145 -8.75 -10.22 8.49
C VAL A 145 -8.53 -10.92 9.81
N GLU A 146 -7.63 -11.89 9.85
CA GLU A 146 -7.24 -12.56 11.08
C GLU A 146 -6.35 -11.64 11.92
N LEU A 147 -6.59 -11.62 13.23
CA LEU A 147 -5.76 -10.87 14.17
C LEU A 147 -4.51 -11.70 14.55
N ILE A 148 -3.37 -11.04 14.46
CA ILE A 148 -2.09 -11.60 14.90
C ILE A 148 -1.83 -11.20 16.35
N GLY A 149 -1.45 -12.15 17.18
CA GLY A 149 -1.15 -11.89 18.59
C GLY A 149 -2.20 -12.46 19.53
N GLY A 150 -2.16 -12.06 20.79
CA GLY A 150 -3.16 -12.49 21.78
C GLY A 150 -2.79 -13.68 22.64
N SER A 151 -1.53 -14.15 22.60
CA SER A 151 -1.04 -15.07 23.63
C SER A 151 -0.58 -14.24 24.84
N GLU A 152 -1.21 -14.44 26.00
CA GLU A 152 -0.84 -13.79 27.27
C GLU A 152 0.63 -14.03 27.66
N ASP A 153 1.27 -15.05 27.06
CA ASP A 153 2.64 -15.46 27.39
C ASP A 153 3.72 -14.82 26.49
N LYS A 154 3.35 -13.91 25.56
CA LYS A 154 4.32 -13.34 24.61
C LYS A 154 4.28 -11.81 24.63
N ASP A 155 5.29 -11.22 25.27
CA ASP A 155 5.45 -9.78 25.39
C ASP A 155 6.17 -9.12 24.19
N LEU A 156 6.61 -9.92 23.20
CA LEU A 156 7.44 -9.40 22.11
C LEU A 156 6.98 -9.92 20.73
N VAL A 157 6.71 -8.99 19.83
CA VAL A 157 6.55 -9.26 18.39
C VAL A 157 7.74 -8.65 17.67
N ILE A 158 8.48 -9.50 16.94
CA ILE A 158 9.59 -9.05 16.08
C ILE A 158 9.11 -9.06 14.64
N ILE A 159 9.13 -7.90 13.99
CA ILE A 159 8.88 -7.75 12.56
C ILE A 159 10.22 -7.44 11.92
N SER A 160 10.67 -8.29 11.00
CA SER A 160 11.94 -8.14 10.29
C SER A 160 11.73 -8.23 8.79
N ASP A 161 12.49 -7.44 8.04
CA ASP A 161 12.63 -7.62 6.61
C ASP A 161 13.40 -8.92 6.35
N VAL A 162 12.85 -9.77 5.49
CA VAL A 162 13.41 -11.09 5.22
C VAL A 162 14.59 -11.01 4.25
N ASP A 163 14.52 -10.11 3.27
CA ASP A 163 15.46 -10.10 2.16
C ASP A 163 16.87 -9.66 2.58
N ASP A 164 16.97 -8.55 3.30
CA ASP A 164 18.28 -7.99 3.66
C ASP A 164 18.70 -8.28 5.11
N THR A 165 17.78 -8.77 5.95
CA THR A 165 18.05 -8.99 7.38
C THR A 165 18.22 -10.45 7.75
N LEU A 166 17.48 -11.37 7.13
CA LEU A 166 17.48 -12.79 7.47
C LEU A 166 18.10 -13.68 6.37
N MET A 167 18.21 -13.18 5.15
CA MET A 167 18.81 -13.89 4.03
C MET A 167 19.99 -13.09 3.50
N GLU A 168 21.18 -13.68 3.53
CA GLU A 168 22.33 -13.18 2.79
C GLU A 168 22.06 -13.39 1.30
N THR A 169 21.42 -12.40 0.66
CA THR A 169 21.27 -12.39 -0.79
C THR A 169 22.63 -12.09 -1.37
N GLY A 170 23.27 -13.09 -1.99
CA GLY A 170 24.55 -12.93 -2.66
C GLY A 170 24.49 -12.01 -3.89
N SER A 171 23.97 -10.82 -3.69
CA SER A 171 24.00 -9.75 -4.67
C SER A 171 25.39 -9.13 -4.65
N ILE A 172 26.28 -9.69 -5.47
CA ILE A 172 27.58 -9.11 -5.82
C ILE A 172 27.43 -8.30 -7.10
#